data_39b7e55521edcea3df7f019cb0cf7384
#
_entry.id   39b7e55521edcea3df7f019cb0cf7384
#
_cell.length_a   1.000
_cell.length_b   1.000
_cell.length_c   1.000
_cell.angle_alpha   90.00
_cell.angle_beta   90.00
_cell.angle_gamma   90.00
#
_symmetry.space_group_name_H-M   'P 1'
#
loop_
_entity.id
_entity.type
_entity.pdbx_description
1 polymer ?
#
loop_
_entity_poly.entity_id
_entity_poly.type
_entity_poly.pdbx_seq_one_letter_code
_entity_poly.pdbx_strand_id
1 'polypeptide(L)'
;SYTWSEIYKRCIKFASALEKIGIGEGDTVSVMACNTPEIFEAHYSVPMTGGILNTINIRLDAKTVSYILDHSEAKVLIVDRQFHAVVNKALETVKNKPLIIDIQDNFADQSLLKKIGEKEYEEFLNTGDENFQWKRPKDEWQAISLSYTSGTTGNPKGVVYHHRGSYLMSTGSAVAWNMPARLNFLTVVPMFHCNGWCYPWTIPMLNGKTVCLRNIDIKKIFELIEEHKITHFGGAPIVLNMITGASEKDQKKLDHKVYVL
;
A
#
# COMPACT_ATOMS: atom_id res chain seq x y z
N SER A 1 -11.23 7.77 -9.88
CA SER A 1 -11.38 8.19 -8.47
C SER A 1 -12.56 7.47 -7.83
N TYR A 2 -12.48 7.26 -6.51
CA TYR A 2 -13.49 6.59 -5.71
C TYR A 2 -13.88 7.46 -4.53
N THR A 3 -15.14 7.39 -4.11
CA THR A 3 -15.60 7.89 -2.82
C THR A 3 -15.20 6.92 -1.70
N TRP A 4 -15.22 7.38 -0.44
CA TRP A 4 -14.96 6.48 0.70
C TRP A 4 -15.97 5.33 0.81
N SER A 5 -17.23 5.58 0.40
CA SER A 5 -18.26 4.52 0.36
C SER A 5 -17.93 3.46 -0.68
N GLU A 6 -17.44 3.84 -1.86
CA GLU A 6 -17.01 2.89 -2.90
C GLU A 6 -15.78 2.11 -2.46
N ILE A 7 -14.75 2.79 -1.90
CA ILE A 7 -13.56 2.11 -1.35
C ILE A 7 -13.95 1.11 -0.26
N TYR A 8 -14.85 1.48 0.65
CA TYR A 8 -15.31 0.57 1.71
C TYR A 8 -15.97 -0.69 1.15
N LYS A 9 -16.86 -0.54 0.16
CA LYS A 9 -17.49 -1.68 -0.52
C LYS A 9 -16.47 -2.56 -1.24
N ARG A 10 -15.49 -1.95 -1.90
CA ARG A 10 -14.40 -2.69 -2.56
C ARG A 10 -13.56 -3.48 -1.55
N CYS A 11 -13.20 -2.85 -0.42
CA CYS A 11 -12.47 -3.54 0.65
C CYS A 11 -13.26 -4.74 1.22
N ILE A 12 -14.57 -4.59 1.45
CA ILE A 12 -15.45 -5.69 1.90
C ILE A 12 -15.48 -6.82 0.86
N LYS A 13 -15.69 -6.49 -0.41
CA LYS A 13 -15.70 -7.49 -1.49
C LYS A 13 -14.38 -8.23 -1.59
N PHE A 14 -13.25 -7.50 -1.54
CA PHE A 14 -11.94 -8.12 -1.62
C PHE A 14 -11.63 -9.01 -0.41
N ALA A 15 -12.02 -8.58 0.80
CA ALA A 15 -11.93 -9.39 2.01
C ALA A 15 -12.76 -10.68 1.89
N SER A 16 -14.00 -10.58 1.39
CA SER A 16 -14.84 -11.75 1.10
C SER A 16 -14.21 -12.70 0.08
N ALA A 17 -13.60 -12.16 -1.00
CA ALA A 17 -12.92 -12.97 -1.99
C ALA A 17 -11.70 -13.70 -1.40
N LEU A 18 -10.94 -13.04 -0.51
CA LEU A 18 -9.84 -13.66 0.23
C LEU A 18 -10.33 -14.75 1.18
N GLU A 19 -11.42 -14.52 1.94
CA GLU A 19 -11.98 -15.54 2.84
C GLU A 19 -12.45 -16.77 2.06
N LYS A 20 -13.10 -16.60 0.90
CA LYS A 20 -13.54 -17.71 0.03
C LYS A 20 -12.42 -18.63 -0.43
N ILE A 21 -11.19 -18.15 -0.51
CA ILE A 21 -10.00 -18.95 -0.83
C ILE A 21 -9.24 -19.43 0.42
N GLY A 22 -9.84 -19.24 1.62
CA GLY A 22 -9.32 -19.75 2.87
C GLY A 22 -8.34 -18.83 3.60
N ILE A 23 -8.27 -17.54 3.25
CA ILE A 23 -7.49 -16.56 4.02
C ILE A 23 -8.25 -16.17 5.28
N GLY A 24 -7.59 -16.27 6.44
CA GLY A 24 -8.16 -15.98 7.74
C GLY A 24 -7.13 -15.53 8.76
N GLU A 25 -7.47 -15.70 10.05
CA GLU A 25 -6.65 -15.23 11.17
C GLU A 25 -5.21 -15.78 11.11
N GLY A 26 -4.22 -14.89 11.10
CA GLY A 26 -2.81 -15.23 11.08
C GLY A 26 -2.22 -15.52 9.70
N ASP A 27 -3.04 -15.61 8.65
CA ASP A 27 -2.56 -15.86 7.29
C ASP A 27 -1.92 -14.61 6.68
N THR A 28 -0.80 -14.78 5.97
CA THR A 28 -0.12 -13.68 5.33
C THR A 28 -0.54 -13.49 3.88
N VAL A 29 -0.94 -12.27 3.56
CA VAL A 29 -1.16 -11.78 2.20
C VAL A 29 -0.09 -10.75 1.87
N SER A 30 0.77 -11.07 0.90
CA SER A 30 1.83 -10.18 0.44
C SER A 30 1.33 -9.24 -0.66
N VAL A 31 1.84 -8.01 -0.67
CA VAL A 31 1.54 -7.01 -1.71
C VAL A 31 2.83 -6.37 -2.19
N MET A 32 3.08 -6.39 -3.51
CA MET A 32 4.19 -5.70 -4.16
C MET A 32 3.65 -4.77 -5.22
N ALA A 33 3.38 -3.52 -4.84
CA ALA A 33 2.75 -2.52 -5.70
C ALA A 33 3.27 -1.10 -5.41
N CYS A 34 3.15 -0.22 -6.39
CA CYS A 34 3.31 1.21 -6.21
C CYS A 34 2.16 1.79 -5.36
N ASN A 35 2.22 3.09 -5.05
CA ASN A 35 1.11 3.79 -4.41
C ASN A 35 -0.09 3.88 -5.36
N THR A 36 -0.97 2.90 -5.27
CA THR A 36 -2.18 2.76 -6.08
C THR A 36 -3.38 2.48 -5.17
N PRO A 37 -4.63 2.57 -5.68
CA PRO A 37 -5.80 2.21 -4.89
C PRO A 37 -5.75 0.78 -4.35
N GLU A 38 -5.21 -0.18 -5.09
CA GLU A 38 -5.20 -1.60 -4.73
C GLU A 38 -4.34 -1.88 -3.48
N ILE A 39 -3.14 -1.27 -3.39
CA ILE A 39 -2.34 -1.41 -2.15
C ILE A 39 -3.01 -0.68 -0.99
N PHE A 40 -3.68 0.45 -1.24
CA PHE A 40 -4.46 1.15 -0.23
C PHE A 40 -5.60 0.25 0.28
N GLU A 41 -6.38 -0.36 -0.61
CA GLU A 41 -7.47 -1.27 -0.28
C GLU A 41 -6.97 -2.49 0.51
N ALA A 42 -5.78 -3.01 0.19
CA ALA A 42 -5.17 -4.13 0.91
C ALA A 42 -4.91 -3.83 2.39
N HIS A 43 -4.65 -2.55 2.76
CA HIS A 43 -4.49 -2.13 4.16
C HIS A 43 -5.76 -2.34 5.01
N TYR A 44 -6.90 -2.51 4.36
CA TYR A 44 -8.20 -2.78 4.99
C TYR A 44 -8.69 -4.20 4.74
N SER A 45 -8.71 -4.61 3.48
CA SER A 45 -9.30 -5.89 3.07
C SER A 45 -8.59 -7.09 3.70
N VAL A 46 -7.26 -7.06 3.82
CA VAL A 46 -6.51 -8.15 4.45
C VAL A 46 -6.82 -8.24 5.95
N PRO A 47 -6.69 -7.17 6.76
CA PRO A 47 -7.08 -7.24 8.18
C PRO A 47 -8.56 -7.55 8.42
N MET A 48 -9.46 -7.23 7.49
CA MET A 48 -10.88 -7.59 7.60
C MET A 48 -11.13 -9.11 7.60
N THR A 49 -10.20 -9.92 7.08
CA THR A 49 -10.23 -11.39 7.18
C THR A 49 -9.59 -11.91 8.47
N GLY A 50 -8.91 -11.06 9.24
CA GLY A 50 -7.99 -11.44 10.32
C GLY A 50 -6.58 -11.76 9.81
N GLY A 51 -6.32 -11.60 8.52
CA GLY A 51 -5.03 -11.83 7.90
C GLY A 51 -4.01 -10.73 8.18
N ILE A 52 -2.75 -11.00 7.87
CA ILE A 52 -1.60 -10.12 8.08
C ILE A 52 -1.15 -9.58 6.73
N LEU A 53 -1.19 -8.26 6.57
CA LEU A 53 -0.70 -7.59 5.38
C LEU A 53 0.83 -7.52 5.37
N ASN A 54 1.47 -8.19 4.42
CA ASN A 54 2.91 -8.08 4.20
C ASN A 54 3.18 -7.19 2.98
N THR A 55 3.68 -5.98 3.21
CA THR A 55 4.02 -5.05 2.13
C THR A 55 5.48 -5.23 1.71
N ILE A 56 5.71 -5.60 0.43
CA ILE A 56 7.03 -5.87 -0.12
C ILE A 56 7.58 -4.61 -0.81
N ASN A 57 8.81 -4.24 -0.47
CA ASN A 57 9.50 -3.13 -1.12
C ASN A 57 9.75 -3.45 -2.61
N ILE A 58 9.25 -2.58 -3.49
CA ILE A 58 9.31 -2.72 -4.95
C ILE A 58 10.74 -2.62 -5.54
N ARG A 59 11.73 -2.24 -4.75
CA ARG A 59 13.14 -2.07 -5.17
C ARG A 59 14.01 -3.28 -4.85
N LEU A 60 13.43 -4.34 -4.27
CA LEU A 60 14.15 -5.55 -3.90
C LEU A 60 14.45 -6.44 -5.11
N ASP A 61 15.54 -7.18 -5.01
CA ASP A 61 15.90 -8.19 -5.99
C ASP A 61 15.07 -9.49 -5.82
N ALA A 62 15.11 -10.35 -6.82
CA ALA A 62 14.33 -11.59 -6.85
C ALA A 62 14.66 -12.55 -5.70
N LYS A 63 15.93 -12.63 -5.27
CA LYS A 63 16.37 -13.50 -4.16
C LYS A 63 15.75 -13.03 -2.84
N THR A 64 15.74 -11.72 -2.62
CA THR A 64 15.16 -11.12 -1.41
C THR A 64 13.64 -11.26 -1.41
N VAL A 65 12.98 -11.06 -2.56
CA VAL A 65 11.52 -11.27 -2.70
C VAL A 65 11.16 -12.74 -2.42
N SER A 66 11.89 -13.69 -3.00
CA SER A 66 11.70 -15.12 -2.74
C SER A 66 11.84 -15.47 -1.25
N TYR A 67 12.90 -14.96 -0.60
CA TYR A 67 13.09 -15.13 0.83
C TYR A 67 11.91 -14.58 1.66
N ILE A 68 11.43 -13.39 1.33
CA ILE A 68 10.31 -12.76 2.04
C ILE A 68 9.04 -13.61 1.89
N LEU A 69 8.73 -14.06 0.69
CA LEU A 69 7.54 -14.89 0.43
C LEU A 69 7.58 -16.20 1.23
N ASP A 70 8.73 -16.88 1.26
CA ASP A 70 8.90 -18.10 2.05
C ASP A 70 8.88 -17.84 3.55
N HIS A 71 9.61 -16.83 4.04
CA HIS A 71 9.73 -16.52 5.46
C HIS A 71 8.44 -15.99 6.08
N SER A 72 7.64 -15.26 5.31
CA SER A 72 6.33 -14.76 5.73
C SER A 72 5.22 -15.79 5.55
N GLU A 73 5.53 -16.97 4.97
CA GLU A 73 4.55 -17.99 4.62
C GLU A 73 3.36 -17.42 3.80
N ALA A 74 3.68 -16.54 2.83
CA ALA A 74 2.68 -15.84 2.06
C ALA A 74 1.77 -16.81 1.28
N LYS A 75 0.47 -16.79 1.55
CA LYS A 75 -0.54 -17.59 0.82
C LYS A 75 -1.00 -16.92 -0.46
N VAL A 76 -0.98 -15.60 -0.50
CA VAL A 76 -1.36 -14.77 -1.66
C VAL A 76 -0.29 -13.72 -1.89
N LEU A 77 0.02 -13.45 -3.17
CA LEU A 77 0.80 -12.30 -3.59
C LEU A 77 -0.04 -11.45 -4.55
N ILE A 78 -0.41 -10.25 -4.10
CA ILE A 78 -1.00 -9.21 -4.95
C ILE A 78 0.16 -8.42 -5.55
N VAL A 79 0.25 -8.33 -6.88
CA VAL A 79 1.43 -7.76 -7.52
C VAL A 79 1.09 -6.89 -8.72
N ASP A 80 1.71 -5.72 -8.79
CA ASP A 80 1.65 -4.86 -9.96
C ASP A 80 2.47 -5.48 -11.11
N ARG A 81 1.84 -5.60 -12.28
CA ARG A 81 2.42 -6.24 -13.48
C ARG A 81 3.75 -5.66 -13.93
N GLN A 82 4.06 -4.40 -13.58
CA GLN A 82 5.38 -3.83 -13.91
C GLN A 82 6.54 -4.57 -13.22
N PHE A 83 6.29 -5.29 -12.13
CA PHE A 83 7.30 -6.07 -11.41
C PHE A 83 7.41 -7.53 -11.89
N HIS A 84 6.81 -7.86 -13.05
CA HIS A 84 6.80 -9.23 -13.59
C HIS A 84 8.18 -9.89 -13.66
N ALA A 85 9.21 -9.14 -14.05
CA ALA A 85 10.55 -9.71 -14.26
C ALA A 85 11.17 -10.18 -12.93
N VAL A 86 11.10 -9.36 -11.88
CA VAL A 86 11.65 -9.71 -10.56
C VAL A 86 10.82 -10.78 -9.89
N VAL A 87 9.49 -10.71 -10.00
CA VAL A 87 8.57 -11.68 -9.36
C VAL A 87 8.65 -13.04 -10.02
N ASN A 88 8.64 -13.14 -11.35
CA ASN A 88 8.78 -14.42 -12.04
C ASN A 88 10.09 -15.12 -11.64
N LYS A 89 11.19 -14.38 -11.61
CA LYS A 89 12.47 -14.91 -11.15
C LYS A 89 12.46 -15.34 -9.67
N ALA A 90 11.77 -14.60 -8.80
CA ALA A 90 11.62 -14.99 -7.40
C ALA A 90 10.82 -16.29 -7.26
N LEU A 91 9.74 -16.45 -8.03
CA LEU A 91 8.88 -17.64 -8.01
C LEU A 91 9.55 -18.92 -8.50
N GLU A 92 10.71 -18.83 -9.18
CA GLU A 92 11.51 -20.02 -9.54
C GLU A 92 12.11 -20.71 -8.31
N THR A 93 12.35 -19.96 -7.22
CA THR A 93 13.05 -20.44 -6.01
C THR A 93 12.18 -20.48 -4.76
N VAL A 94 10.97 -19.93 -4.80
CA VAL A 94 9.99 -20.00 -3.70
C VAL A 94 9.54 -21.45 -3.50
N LYS A 95 9.56 -21.91 -2.25
CA LYS A 95 9.19 -23.28 -1.87
C LYS A 95 7.69 -23.50 -1.94
N ASN A 96 6.92 -22.59 -1.33
CA ASN A 96 5.47 -22.62 -1.31
C ASN A 96 4.93 -21.45 -2.14
N LYS A 97 4.59 -21.71 -3.41
CA LYS A 97 4.13 -20.65 -4.31
C LYS A 97 2.78 -20.09 -3.84
N PRO A 98 2.70 -18.78 -3.57
CA PRO A 98 1.43 -18.15 -3.26
C PRO A 98 0.50 -18.11 -4.48
N LEU A 99 -0.81 -17.96 -4.24
CA LEU A 99 -1.73 -17.56 -5.31
C LEU A 99 -1.34 -16.15 -5.77
N ILE A 100 -1.18 -15.95 -7.08
CA ILE A 100 -0.82 -14.65 -7.64
C ILE A 100 -2.07 -13.93 -8.14
N ILE A 101 -2.24 -12.67 -7.69
CA ILE A 101 -3.29 -11.76 -8.14
C ILE A 101 -2.60 -10.55 -8.76
N ASP A 102 -2.81 -10.33 -10.07
CA ASP A 102 -2.20 -9.24 -10.81
C ASP A 102 -2.94 -7.93 -10.63
N ILE A 103 -2.22 -6.83 -10.47
CA ILE A 103 -2.74 -5.47 -10.63
C ILE A 103 -2.38 -4.99 -12.05
N GLN A 104 -3.40 -4.65 -12.83
CA GLN A 104 -3.25 -3.97 -14.12
C GLN A 104 -3.64 -2.51 -13.95
N ASP A 105 -2.65 -1.63 -13.80
CA ASP A 105 -2.90 -0.20 -13.66
C ASP A 105 -2.88 0.49 -15.04
N ASN A 106 -4.00 1.10 -15.41
CA ASN A 106 -4.14 1.84 -16.66
C ASN A 106 -3.32 3.15 -16.72
N PHE A 107 -2.84 3.64 -15.57
CA PHE A 107 -1.98 4.81 -15.46
C PHE A 107 -0.48 4.47 -15.55
N ALA A 108 -0.13 3.18 -15.56
CA ALA A 108 1.24 2.74 -15.76
C ALA A 108 1.61 2.74 -17.24
N ASP A 109 2.92 2.72 -17.53
CA ASP A 109 3.41 2.48 -18.88
C ASP A 109 3.03 1.05 -19.30
N GLN A 110 2.07 0.94 -20.22
CA GLN A 110 1.51 -0.34 -20.67
C GLN A 110 2.56 -1.25 -21.33
N SER A 111 3.64 -0.68 -21.87
CA SER A 111 4.74 -1.45 -22.49
C SER A 111 5.52 -2.27 -21.47
N LEU A 112 5.49 -1.87 -20.20
CA LEU A 112 6.19 -2.53 -19.08
C LEU A 112 5.33 -3.60 -18.39
N LEU A 113 4.02 -3.66 -18.69
CA LEU A 113 3.11 -4.54 -17.99
C LEU A 113 3.07 -5.92 -18.64
N LYS A 114 3.35 -6.96 -17.85
CA LYS A 114 3.15 -8.35 -18.29
C LYS A 114 2.42 -9.14 -17.22
N LYS A 115 1.47 -9.95 -17.64
CA LYS A 115 0.72 -10.85 -16.76
C LYS A 115 1.67 -11.80 -16.03
N ILE A 116 1.41 -12.01 -14.73
CA ILE A 116 2.21 -12.88 -13.85
C ILE A 116 1.35 -14.04 -13.34
N GLY A 117 0.18 -13.73 -12.79
CA GLY A 117 -0.75 -14.70 -12.21
C GLY A 117 -1.88 -15.08 -13.14
N GLU A 118 -2.76 -15.94 -12.65
CA GLU A 118 -3.95 -16.36 -13.38
C GLU A 118 -5.13 -15.41 -13.19
N LYS A 119 -5.17 -14.71 -12.06
CA LYS A 119 -6.27 -13.82 -11.67
C LYS A 119 -5.85 -12.36 -11.74
N GLU A 120 -6.71 -11.53 -12.28
CA GLU A 120 -6.59 -10.08 -12.25
C GLU A 120 -7.33 -9.53 -11.03
N TYR A 121 -6.87 -8.38 -10.49
CA TYR A 121 -7.36 -7.80 -9.24
C TYR A 121 -8.86 -7.53 -9.26
N GLU A 122 -9.37 -6.87 -10.29
CA GLU A 122 -10.79 -6.54 -10.41
C GLU A 122 -11.65 -7.80 -10.63
N GLU A 123 -11.16 -8.76 -11.42
CA GLU A 123 -11.82 -10.05 -11.59
C GLU A 123 -11.91 -10.79 -10.26
N PHE A 124 -10.82 -10.83 -9.49
CA PHE A 124 -10.78 -11.47 -8.18
C PHE A 124 -11.71 -10.76 -7.19
N LEU A 125 -11.64 -9.43 -7.10
CA LEU A 125 -12.51 -8.60 -6.27
C LEU A 125 -13.99 -8.90 -6.55
N ASN A 126 -14.36 -9.05 -7.82
CA ASN A 126 -15.73 -9.31 -8.23
C ASN A 126 -16.26 -10.72 -7.87
N THR A 127 -15.42 -11.62 -7.38
CA THR A 127 -15.86 -12.91 -6.80
C THR A 127 -16.34 -12.74 -5.36
N GLY A 128 -16.07 -11.61 -4.70
CA GLY A 128 -16.46 -11.34 -3.32
C GLY A 128 -17.92 -10.92 -3.16
N ASP A 129 -18.40 -11.00 -1.94
CA ASP A 129 -19.74 -10.57 -1.52
C ASP A 129 -19.65 -9.18 -0.88
N GLU A 130 -20.45 -8.24 -1.35
CA GLU A 130 -20.51 -6.87 -0.80
C GLU A 130 -21.17 -6.79 0.58
N ASN A 131 -21.88 -7.84 0.99
CA ASN A 131 -22.51 -7.96 2.30
C ASN A 131 -21.69 -8.73 3.32
N PHE A 132 -20.43 -9.06 2.98
CA PHE A 132 -19.52 -9.78 3.87
C PHE A 132 -19.37 -9.05 5.21
N GLN A 133 -19.57 -9.80 6.30
CA GLN A 133 -19.46 -9.30 7.66
C GLN A 133 -18.05 -9.58 8.19
N TRP A 134 -17.17 -8.57 8.10
CA TRP A 134 -15.82 -8.67 8.64
C TRP A 134 -15.81 -8.68 10.17
N LYS A 135 -14.83 -9.34 10.74
CA LYS A 135 -14.68 -9.50 12.20
C LYS A 135 -13.63 -8.52 12.72
N ARG A 136 -13.93 -7.93 13.86
CA ARG A 136 -12.92 -7.17 14.61
C ARG A 136 -11.89 -8.13 15.20
N PRO A 137 -10.61 -7.69 15.40
CA PRO A 137 -9.65 -8.51 16.11
C PRO A 137 -10.16 -8.84 17.52
N LYS A 138 -9.98 -10.08 17.95
CA LYS A 138 -10.33 -10.51 19.31
C LYS A 138 -9.41 -9.89 20.35
N ASP A 139 -8.17 -9.67 19.97
CA ASP A 139 -7.13 -9.03 20.75
C ASP A 139 -6.45 -7.96 19.88
N GLU A 140 -6.38 -6.73 20.38
CA GLU A 140 -5.72 -5.63 19.68
C GLU A 140 -4.20 -5.79 19.54
N TRP A 141 -3.59 -6.78 20.22
CA TRP A 141 -2.20 -7.19 20.04
C TRP A 141 -2.00 -8.17 18.89
N GLN A 142 -3.06 -8.65 18.25
CA GLN A 142 -2.94 -9.43 17.02
C GLN A 142 -2.23 -8.62 15.94
N ALA A 143 -1.45 -9.33 15.11
CA ALA A 143 -0.74 -8.72 14.00
C ALA A 143 -1.72 -8.16 12.96
N ILE A 144 -1.48 -6.93 12.51
CA ILE A 144 -2.20 -6.30 11.37
C ILE A 144 -1.34 -6.29 10.12
N SER A 145 -0.03 -6.08 10.30
CA SER A 145 0.90 -6.06 9.17
C SER A 145 2.30 -6.53 9.54
N LEU A 146 3.03 -6.93 8.50
CA LEU A 146 4.41 -7.38 8.53
C LEU A 146 5.20 -6.60 7.48
N SER A 147 6.30 -5.99 7.88
CA SER A 147 7.22 -5.30 6.97
C SER A 147 8.64 -5.82 7.15
N TYR A 148 9.42 -5.88 6.08
CA TYR A 148 10.79 -6.36 6.13
C TYR A 148 11.79 -5.21 6.08
N THR A 149 12.78 -5.27 6.99
CA THR A 149 13.92 -4.35 6.97
C THR A 149 15.04 -4.90 6.08
N SER A 150 15.85 -4.03 5.52
CA SER A 150 16.98 -4.37 4.64
C SER A 150 18.16 -5.03 5.36
N GLY A 151 18.03 -5.52 6.59
CA GLY A 151 19.05 -6.18 7.40
C GLY A 151 20.51 -5.84 7.04
N THR A 152 21.23 -5.18 7.92
CA THR A 152 22.61 -4.75 7.64
C THR A 152 23.62 -5.91 7.69
N THR A 153 23.25 -7.07 8.24
CA THR A 153 24.17 -8.18 8.55
C THR A 153 23.66 -9.56 8.18
N GLY A 154 22.67 -9.67 7.28
CA GLY A 154 22.11 -10.98 6.90
C GLY A 154 20.79 -10.87 6.17
N ASN A 155 19.95 -11.89 6.27
CA ASN A 155 18.62 -11.90 5.68
C ASN A 155 17.73 -10.79 6.27
N PRO A 156 16.78 -10.23 5.48
CA PRO A 156 15.81 -9.27 5.98
C PRO A 156 15.06 -9.78 7.20
N LYS A 157 14.80 -8.90 8.15
CA LYS A 157 14.03 -9.23 9.37
C LYS A 157 12.61 -8.75 9.24
N GLY A 158 11.65 -9.61 9.58
CA GLY A 158 10.24 -9.26 9.65
C GLY A 158 9.93 -8.43 10.91
N VAL A 159 9.33 -7.27 10.72
CA VAL A 159 8.80 -6.41 11.79
C VAL A 159 7.30 -6.51 11.78
N VAL A 160 6.74 -7.03 12.87
CA VAL A 160 5.29 -7.21 13.03
C VAL A 160 4.71 -5.98 13.69
N TYR A 161 3.70 -5.40 13.07
CA TYR A 161 2.84 -4.38 13.69
C TYR A 161 1.54 -5.02 14.17
N HIS A 162 1.05 -4.56 15.31
CA HIS A 162 -0.23 -5.00 15.87
C HIS A 162 -1.31 -3.92 15.75
N HIS A 163 -2.58 -4.29 15.81
CA HIS A 163 -3.72 -3.38 15.63
C HIS A 163 -3.65 -2.17 16.56
N ARG A 164 -3.37 -2.38 17.85
CA ARG A 164 -3.20 -1.31 18.82
C ARG A 164 -2.13 -0.29 18.42
N GLY A 165 -0.93 -0.76 18.01
CA GLY A 165 0.18 0.10 17.63
C GLY A 165 -0.14 0.94 16.40
N SER A 166 -0.73 0.34 15.39
CA SER A 166 -1.14 1.04 14.16
C SER A 166 -2.24 2.08 14.45
N TYR A 167 -3.20 1.75 15.30
CA TYR A 167 -4.24 2.69 15.74
C TYR A 167 -3.65 3.88 16.49
N LEU A 168 -2.78 3.63 17.49
CA LEU A 168 -2.14 4.69 18.28
C LEU A 168 -1.22 5.56 17.43
N MET A 169 -0.47 4.97 16.49
CA MET A 169 0.36 5.73 15.54
C MET A 169 -0.50 6.61 14.64
N SER A 170 -1.60 6.07 14.12
CA SER A 170 -2.50 6.83 13.22
C SER A 170 -3.14 8.02 13.95
N THR A 171 -3.63 7.82 15.17
CA THR A 171 -4.23 8.89 15.97
C THR A 171 -3.18 9.88 16.48
N GLY A 172 -2.03 9.37 16.93
CA GLY A 172 -0.91 10.18 17.40
C GLY A 172 -0.32 11.07 16.30
N SER A 173 -0.20 10.55 15.09
CA SER A 173 0.26 11.34 13.93
C SER A 173 -0.67 12.51 13.63
N ALA A 174 -1.99 12.29 13.67
CA ALA A 174 -2.97 13.37 13.47
C ALA A 174 -2.80 14.50 14.47
N VAL A 175 -2.56 14.16 15.74
CA VAL A 175 -2.34 15.14 16.82
C VAL A 175 -0.97 15.80 16.71
N ALA A 176 0.11 15.01 16.57
CA ALA A 176 1.48 15.50 16.56
C ALA A 176 1.75 16.45 15.38
N TRP A 177 1.16 16.19 14.24
CA TRP A 177 1.28 17.00 13.03
C TRP A 177 0.16 18.04 12.89
N ASN A 178 -0.73 18.17 13.86
CA ASN A 178 -1.87 19.09 13.83
C ASN A 178 -2.66 18.98 12.51
N MET A 179 -2.95 17.73 12.09
CA MET A 179 -3.62 17.47 10.82
C MET A 179 -5.12 17.79 10.92
N PRO A 180 -5.65 18.67 10.07
CA PRO A 180 -7.05 19.02 10.12
C PRO A 180 -7.94 17.90 9.53
N ALA A 181 -9.21 17.89 9.92
CA ALA A 181 -10.20 17.08 9.22
C ALA A 181 -10.35 17.54 7.76
N ARG A 182 -10.67 16.60 6.86
CA ARG A 182 -10.90 16.84 5.42
C ARG A 182 -9.71 17.44 4.66
N LEU A 183 -8.48 17.13 5.12
CA LEU A 183 -7.28 17.53 4.39
C LEU A 183 -7.20 16.81 3.02
N ASN A 184 -6.47 17.42 2.08
CA ASN A 184 -6.10 16.80 0.82
C ASN A 184 -4.64 16.30 0.94
N PHE A 185 -4.45 14.98 0.90
CA PHE A 185 -3.17 14.33 1.14
C PHE A 185 -2.61 13.70 -0.13
N LEU A 186 -1.35 13.97 -0.44
CA LEU A 186 -0.61 13.29 -1.51
C LEU A 186 0.26 12.18 -0.91
N THR A 187 0.09 10.94 -1.37
CA THR A 187 0.86 9.79 -0.90
C THR A 187 2.24 9.74 -1.55
N VAL A 188 3.16 10.56 -1.05
CA VAL A 188 4.58 10.56 -1.47
C VAL A 188 5.34 9.43 -0.75
N VAL A 189 5.06 9.22 0.54
CA VAL A 189 5.61 8.09 1.29
C VAL A 189 5.10 6.79 0.69
N PRO A 190 5.99 5.83 0.34
CA PRO A 190 5.55 4.56 -0.20
C PRO A 190 4.70 3.77 0.80
N MET A 191 3.50 3.33 0.40
CA MET A 191 2.62 2.52 1.24
C MET A 191 3.21 1.12 1.55
N PHE A 192 4.18 0.68 0.76
CA PHE A 192 4.88 -0.58 1.04
C PHE A 192 5.99 -0.46 2.10
N HIS A 193 6.36 0.75 2.54
CA HIS A 193 7.45 0.96 3.50
C HIS A 193 6.89 1.53 4.81
N CYS A 194 7.15 0.83 5.94
CA CYS A 194 6.59 1.20 7.25
C CYS A 194 5.08 1.50 7.18
N ASN A 195 4.35 0.73 6.37
CA ASN A 195 2.94 0.92 6.01
C ASN A 195 2.59 2.39 5.73
N GLY A 196 3.44 3.04 4.94
CA GLY A 196 3.26 4.43 4.54
C GLY A 196 3.10 5.37 5.73
N TRP A 197 3.84 5.13 6.86
CA TRP A 197 3.75 5.88 8.11
C TRP A 197 2.34 5.94 8.70
N CYS A 198 1.56 4.88 8.50
CA CYS A 198 0.16 4.76 8.91
C CYS A 198 -0.81 5.75 8.21
N TYR A 199 -0.37 6.53 7.22
CA TYR A 199 -1.25 7.45 6.50
C TYR A 199 -2.43 6.75 5.80
N PRO A 200 -2.34 5.51 5.28
CA PRO A 200 -3.51 4.79 4.78
C PRO A 200 -4.65 4.69 5.78
N TRP A 201 -4.37 4.68 7.08
CA TRP A 201 -5.37 4.66 8.15
C TRP A 201 -5.66 6.05 8.72
N THR A 202 -4.65 6.93 8.84
CA THR A 202 -4.79 8.28 9.39
C THR A 202 -5.69 9.18 8.53
N ILE A 203 -5.49 9.17 7.20
CA ILE A 203 -6.20 10.10 6.33
C ILE A 203 -7.71 9.81 6.25
N PRO A 204 -8.17 8.55 6.09
CA PRO A 204 -9.59 8.23 6.17
C PRO A 204 -10.21 8.53 7.53
N MET A 205 -9.49 8.31 8.63
CA MET A 205 -9.95 8.66 9.98
C MET A 205 -10.27 10.16 10.10
N LEU A 206 -9.51 11.01 9.41
CA LEU A 206 -9.74 12.46 9.33
C LEU A 206 -10.76 12.85 8.25
N ASN A 207 -11.39 11.89 7.59
CA ASN A 207 -12.26 12.10 6.44
C ASN A 207 -11.57 12.95 5.33
N GLY A 208 -10.25 12.74 5.19
CA GLY A 208 -9.42 13.43 4.20
C GLY A 208 -9.51 12.80 2.82
N LYS A 209 -9.03 13.52 1.81
CA LYS A 209 -8.86 13.01 0.45
C LYS A 209 -7.45 12.44 0.30
N THR A 210 -7.32 11.23 -0.24
CA THR A 210 -6.03 10.61 -0.58
C THR A 210 -5.82 10.67 -2.10
N VAL A 211 -4.68 11.21 -2.52
CA VAL A 211 -4.23 11.21 -3.92
C VAL A 211 -3.01 10.31 -4.03
N CYS A 212 -3.10 9.25 -4.81
CA CYS A 212 -2.02 8.30 -5.01
C CYS A 212 -0.97 8.85 -5.98
N LEU A 213 0.30 8.82 -5.57
CA LEU A 213 1.45 9.13 -6.41
C LEU A 213 2.20 7.83 -6.72
N ARG A 214 2.02 7.32 -7.92
CA ARG A 214 2.59 6.04 -8.34
C ARG A 214 4.13 6.03 -8.31
N ASN A 215 4.75 7.06 -8.89
CA ASN A 215 6.19 7.21 -8.97
C ASN A 215 6.60 8.59 -8.47
N ILE A 216 7.79 8.70 -7.88
CA ILE A 216 8.36 9.99 -7.49
C ILE A 216 8.82 10.71 -8.76
N ASP A 217 8.03 11.70 -9.18
CA ASP A 217 8.28 12.61 -10.27
C ASP A 217 7.97 14.03 -9.78
N ILE A 218 8.96 14.89 -9.79
CA ILE A 218 8.86 16.22 -9.18
C ILE A 218 7.86 17.11 -9.92
N LYS A 219 7.87 17.08 -11.24
CA LYS A 219 6.89 17.80 -12.05
C LYS A 219 5.48 17.33 -11.75
N LYS A 220 5.29 16.00 -11.67
CA LYS A 220 3.99 15.40 -11.36
C LYS A 220 3.52 15.74 -9.94
N ILE A 221 4.43 15.84 -8.97
CA ILE A 221 4.11 16.30 -7.61
C ILE A 221 3.52 17.70 -7.65
N PHE A 222 4.16 18.66 -8.34
CA PHE A 222 3.63 20.03 -8.45
C PHE A 222 2.30 20.08 -9.20
N GLU A 223 2.13 19.29 -10.28
CA GLU A 223 0.87 19.17 -11.00
C GLU A 223 -0.26 18.69 -10.10
N LEU A 224 -0.04 17.61 -9.34
CA LEU A 224 -1.04 17.05 -8.45
C LEU A 224 -1.37 17.97 -7.27
N ILE A 225 -0.37 18.70 -6.75
CA ILE A 225 -0.59 19.70 -5.69
C ILE A 225 -1.56 20.78 -6.19
N GLU A 226 -1.33 21.28 -7.40
CA GLU A 226 -2.18 22.31 -8.00
C GLU A 226 -3.58 21.78 -8.35
N GLU A 227 -3.64 20.65 -9.07
CA GLU A 227 -4.87 20.05 -9.58
C GLU A 227 -5.81 19.62 -8.46
N HIS A 228 -5.25 18.97 -7.44
CA HIS A 228 -6.05 18.39 -6.36
C HIS A 228 -6.09 19.26 -5.10
N LYS A 229 -5.48 20.46 -5.14
CA LYS A 229 -5.38 21.37 -3.98
C LYS A 229 -4.83 20.63 -2.76
N ILE A 230 -3.74 19.91 -2.96
CA ILE A 230 -3.06 19.16 -1.90
C ILE A 230 -2.62 20.11 -0.80
N THR A 231 -3.01 19.80 0.43
CA THR A 231 -2.66 20.60 1.62
C THR A 231 -1.56 19.97 2.44
N HIS A 232 -1.39 18.63 2.36
CA HIS A 232 -0.42 17.87 3.17
C HIS A 232 0.20 16.74 2.38
N PHE A 233 1.47 16.46 2.65
CA PHE A 233 2.14 15.21 2.29
C PHE A 233 3.30 14.92 3.26
N GLY A 234 3.64 13.65 3.43
CA GLY A 234 4.87 13.25 4.11
C GLY A 234 5.97 12.97 3.07
N GLY A 235 7.22 13.24 3.41
CA GLY A 235 8.30 12.97 2.49
C GLY A 235 9.64 12.68 3.17
N ALA A 236 10.37 11.66 2.69
CA ALA A 236 11.74 11.44 3.12
C ALA A 236 12.64 12.62 2.70
N PRO A 237 13.70 12.94 3.46
CA PRO A 237 14.59 14.09 3.18
C PRO A 237 15.10 14.15 1.73
N ILE A 238 15.37 13.00 1.13
CA ILE A 238 15.82 12.94 -0.28
C ILE A 238 14.76 13.49 -1.25
N VAL A 239 13.48 13.19 -1.04
CA VAL A 239 12.38 13.67 -1.89
C VAL A 239 12.19 15.17 -1.66
N LEU A 240 12.29 15.63 -0.42
CA LEU A 240 12.21 17.07 -0.09
C LEU A 240 13.35 17.86 -0.74
N ASN A 241 14.56 17.33 -0.74
CA ASN A 241 15.69 17.93 -1.45
C ASN A 241 15.45 18.00 -2.97
N MET A 242 14.85 16.96 -3.56
CA MET A 242 14.48 16.98 -4.97
C MET A 242 13.41 18.05 -5.27
N ILE A 243 12.42 18.22 -4.40
CA ILE A 243 11.36 19.24 -4.54
C ILE A 243 11.96 20.65 -4.42
N THR A 244 12.80 20.90 -3.41
CA THR A 244 13.42 22.22 -3.20
C THR A 244 14.46 22.56 -4.27
N GLY A 245 15.13 21.56 -4.84
CA GLY A 245 16.08 21.70 -5.94
C GLY A 245 15.46 21.63 -7.34
N ALA A 246 14.13 21.59 -7.45
CA ALA A 246 13.46 21.51 -8.74
C ALA A 246 13.71 22.74 -9.60
N SER A 247 13.83 22.55 -10.92
CA SER A 247 14.00 23.66 -11.86
C SER A 247 12.73 24.51 -11.93
N GLU A 248 12.87 25.81 -12.23
CA GLU A 248 11.73 26.73 -12.35
C GLU A 248 10.65 26.24 -13.32
N LYS A 249 11.02 25.54 -14.39
CA LYS A 249 10.09 24.96 -15.36
C LYS A 249 9.27 23.77 -14.82
N ASP A 250 9.75 23.09 -13.78
CA ASP A 250 9.10 21.95 -13.16
C ASP A 250 8.27 22.38 -11.94
N GLN A 251 8.55 23.57 -11.42
CA GLN A 251 7.79 24.17 -10.32
C GLN A 251 6.48 24.80 -10.83
N LYS A 252 5.50 24.86 -9.97
CA LYS A 252 4.27 25.62 -10.19
C LYS A 252 4.05 26.61 -9.07
N LYS A 253 3.56 27.81 -9.42
CA LYS A 253 3.13 28.79 -8.42
C LYS A 253 1.83 28.31 -7.78
N LEU A 254 1.91 28.02 -6.50
CA LEU A 254 0.74 27.56 -5.71
C LEU A 254 -0.01 28.77 -5.14
N ASP A 255 -1.34 28.65 -5.11
CA ASP A 255 -2.25 29.65 -4.54
C ASP A 255 -2.67 29.33 -3.09
N HIS A 256 -2.10 28.28 -2.52
CA HIS A 256 -2.39 27.79 -1.17
C HIS A 256 -1.13 27.28 -0.47
N LYS A 257 -1.24 27.06 0.85
CA LYS A 257 -0.15 26.50 1.66
C LYS A 257 -0.17 24.98 1.60
N VAL A 258 1.02 24.38 1.54
CA VAL A 258 1.24 22.95 1.64
C VAL A 258 2.10 22.67 2.86
N TYR A 259 1.62 21.79 3.71
CA TYR A 259 2.34 21.35 4.91
C TYR A 259 3.06 20.04 4.61
N VAL A 260 4.34 19.99 4.98
CA VAL A 260 5.19 18.81 4.78
C VAL A 260 5.48 18.19 6.14
N LEU A 261 5.26 16.89 6.23
CA LEU A 261 5.34 16.09 7.45
C LEU A 261 6.59 15.20 7.43
#